data_fadc7aa8a28a6ebd69f4aee40b2b2553
#
_entry.id   fadc7aa8a28a6ebd69f4aee40b2b2553
#
_cell.length_a   1.000
_cell.length_b   1.000
_cell.length_c   1.000
_cell.angle_alpha   90.00
_cell.angle_beta   90.00
_cell.angle_gamma   90.00
#
_symmetry.space_group_name_H-M   'P 1'
#
loop_
_entity.id
_entity.type
_entity.pdbx_description
1 polymer ?
#
loop_
_entity_poly.entity_id
_entity_poly.type
_entity_poly.pdbx_seq_one_letter_code
_entity_poly.pdbx_strand_id
1 'polypeptide(L)'
;DRILLENNSVFAGQFLQITDSGTKDLPIVISAYEDRTQAEQHPPVIAANGQGIWYQDYGCELDSPAHTRNGYVSSAVLLYDAAYVTLQDLELTNSGQDIIGERYSAPDKMNRTGVAVAARDKGVRSGITLRNLVIHDVNGNVYDKHMNNGGIYMTALKPIARNTEAARFRDVTVEGCYVDRVSRWGIAVGYTYAHAAFAGAELSEEAFLK
;
A
#
# COMPACT_ATOMS: atom_id res chain seq x y z
N ASP A 1 8.07 -4.52 -18.80
CA ASP A 1 9.26 -3.98 -18.13
C ASP A 1 9.57 -4.78 -16.88
N ARG A 2 10.86 -4.78 -16.48
CA ARG A 2 11.30 -5.44 -15.25
C ARG A 2 12.20 -4.52 -14.43
N ILE A 3 11.96 -4.49 -13.13
CA ILE A 3 12.83 -3.89 -12.13
C ILE A 3 13.32 -5.06 -11.27
N LEU A 4 14.63 -5.28 -11.28
CA LEU A 4 15.22 -6.40 -10.55
C LEU A 4 16.16 -5.87 -9.48
N LEU A 5 15.98 -6.35 -8.26
CA LEU A 5 16.77 -6.02 -7.09
C LEU A 5 17.68 -7.20 -6.77
N GLU A 6 18.93 -6.93 -6.44
CA GLU A 6 19.90 -7.99 -6.11
C GLU A 6 19.60 -8.58 -4.74
N ASN A 7 19.57 -9.91 -4.66
CA ASN A 7 19.49 -10.62 -3.39
C ASN A 7 20.61 -10.16 -2.43
N ASN A 8 20.38 -10.30 -1.15
CA ASN A 8 21.28 -9.84 -0.07
C ASN A 8 21.50 -8.32 -0.01
N SER A 9 20.81 -7.53 -0.82
CA SER A 9 20.90 -6.06 -0.79
C SER A 9 19.89 -5.45 0.18
N VAL A 10 20.28 -4.35 0.82
CA VAL A 10 19.40 -3.57 1.70
C VAL A 10 19.29 -2.13 1.21
N PHE A 11 18.10 -1.73 0.87
CA PHE A 11 17.72 -0.38 0.40
C PHE A 11 17.15 0.42 1.57
N ALA A 12 18.04 0.88 2.47
CA ALA A 12 17.64 1.60 3.69
C ALA A 12 17.20 3.05 3.38
N GLY A 13 16.05 3.45 3.90
CA GLY A 13 15.43 4.76 3.63
C GLY A 13 14.91 4.92 2.20
N GLN A 14 14.82 3.81 1.45
CA GLN A 14 14.32 3.81 0.08
C GLN A 14 12.92 3.21 0.02
N PHE A 15 12.19 3.60 -1.01
CA PHE A 15 10.84 3.11 -1.27
C PHE A 15 10.62 3.00 -2.79
N LEU A 16 9.59 2.24 -3.17
CA LEU A 16 9.15 2.15 -4.57
C LEU A 16 7.77 2.77 -4.73
N GLN A 17 7.62 3.59 -5.75
CA GLN A 17 6.34 4.13 -6.16
C GLN A 17 6.11 3.83 -7.63
N ILE A 18 5.08 3.04 -7.92
CA ILE A 18 4.71 2.59 -9.26
C ILE A 18 3.39 3.24 -9.61
N THR A 19 3.42 4.08 -10.63
CA THR A 19 2.25 4.80 -11.18
C THR A 19 1.91 4.35 -12.61
N ASP A 20 2.79 3.58 -13.21
CA ASP A 20 2.62 3.03 -14.55
C ASP A 20 1.92 1.68 -14.52
N SER A 21 1.37 1.29 -15.65
CA SER A 21 0.69 0.02 -15.83
C SER A 21 1.34 -0.79 -16.95
N GLY A 22 1.44 -2.08 -16.72
CA GLY A 22 1.69 -3.04 -17.78
C GLY A 22 0.43 -3.35 -18.59
N THR A 23 0.49 -4.45 -19.32
CA THR A 23 -0.67 -5.05 -19.97
C THR A 23 -0.81 -6.49 -19.50
N LYS A 24 -1.94 -7.12 -19.83
CA LYS A 24 -2.18 -8.51 -19.46
C LYS A 24 -1.06 -9.45 -19.95
N ASP A 25 -0.55 -9.20 -21.15
CA ASP A 25 0.48 -10.05 -21.77
C ASP A 25 1.91 -9.58 -21.43
N LEU A 26 2.07 -8.33 -21.03
CA LEU A 26 3.36 -7.71 -20.70
C LEU A 26 3.24 -6.92 -19.39
N PRO A 27 3.12 -7.59 -18.25
CA PRO A 27 3.05 -6.92 -16.95
C PRO A 27 4.38 -6.22 -16.61
N ILE A 28 4.31 -5.23 -15.73
CA ILE A 28 5.49 -4.71 -15.05
C ILE A 28 5.83 -5.71 -13.92
N VAL A 29 7.06 -6.18 -13.88
CA VAL A 29 7.52 -7.12 -12.86
C VAL A 29 8.60 -6.49 -12.01
N ILE A 30 8.37 -6.42 -10.71
CA ILE A 30 9.37 -6.04 -9.71
C ILE A 30 9.71 -7.32 -8.94
N SER A 31 10.97 -7.72 -8.97
CA SER A 31 11.41 -9.00 -8.40
C SER A 31 12.86 -8.95 -7.96
N ALA A 32 13.34 -10.06 -7.42
CA ALA A 32 14.73 -10.25 -7.08
C ALA A 32 15.53 -10.96 -8.20
N TYR A 33 16.85 -10.86 -8.14
CA TYR A 33 17.77 -11.72 -8.88
C TYR A 33 18.91 -12.16 -7.97
N GLU A 34 19.54 -13.27 -8.32
CA GLU A 34 20.60 -13.87 -7.51
C GLU A 34 21.85 -12.99 -7.39
N ASP A 35 22.32 -12.81 -6.17
CA ASP A 35 23.67 -12.35 -5.89
C ASP A 35 24.65 -13.53 -6.09
N ARG A 36 25.31 -13.56 -7.24
CA ARG A 36 26.22 -14.65 -7.60
C ARG A 36 27.52 -14.67 -6.79
N THR A 37 27.75 -13.69 -5.94
CA THR A 37 28.92 -13.62 -5.07
C THR A 37 28.73 -14.35 -3.75
N GLN A 38 27.46 -14.65 -3.39
CA GLN A 38 27.08 -15.29 -2.14
C GLN A 38 26.43 -16.66 -2.40
N ALA A 39 26.80 -17.63 -1.57
CA ALA A 39 26.19 -18.96 -1.62
C ALA A 39 24.79 -18.99 -1.03
N GLU A 40 24.54 -18.17 -0.01
CA GLU A 40 23.24 -18.03 0.64
C GLU A 40 22.49 -16.84 0.05
N GLN A 41 21.23 -17.04 -0.30
CA GLN A 41 20.39 -16.05 -0.94
C GLN A 41 19.26 -15.62 -0.01
N HIS A 42 19.22 -14.33 0.30
CA HIS A 42 18.11 -13.70 1.00
C HIS A 42 17.41 -12.70 0.09
N PRO A 43 16.10 -12.55 0.20
CA PRO A 43 15.38 -11.52 -0.58
C PRO A 43 15.97 -10.13 -0.35
N PRO A 44 16.01 -9.28 -1.37
CA PRO A 44 16.42 -7.89 -1.19
C PRO A 44 15.43 -7.17 -0.28
N VAL A 45 15.96 -6.36 0.63
CA VAL A 45 15.19 -5.65 1.64
C VAL A 45 14.93 -4.21 1.20
N ILE A 46 13.68 -3.79 1.14
CA ILE A 46 13.31 -2.37 1.05
C ILE A 46 12.89 -1.93 2.45
N ALA A 47 13.76 -1.17 3.11
CA ALA A 47 13.52 -0.63 4.44
C ALA A 47 13.15 0.84 4.35
N ALA A 48 11.86 1.16 4.23
CA ALA A 48 11.39 2.51 3.96
C ALA A 48 11.67 3.50 5.09
N ASN A 49 11.71 3.04 6.34
CA ASN A 49 12.04 3.86 7.51
C ASN A 49 11.19 5.15 7.61
N GLY A 50 9.88 5.04 7.31
CA GLY A 50 8.96 6.18 7.33
C GLY A 50 9.01 7.05 6.08
N GLN A 51 9.81 6.71 5.08
CA GLN A 51 9.83 7.39 3.78
C GLN A 51 8.69 6.90 2.87
N GLY A 52 8.63 7.37 1.63
CA GLY A 52 7.55 7.00 0.70
C GLY A 52 6.21 7.56 1.12
N ILE A 53 6.17 8.84 1.50
CA ILE A 53 4.98 9.51 2.02
C ILE A 53 4.07 9.92 0.87
N TRP A 54 2.79 9.59 0.99
CA TRP A 54 1.72 10.00 0.09
C TRP A 54 0.47 10.40 0.87
N TYR A 55 -0.44 11.11 0.22
CA TYR A 55 -1.69 11.55 0.85
C TYR A 55 -2.86 10.69 0.39
N GLN A 56 -3.56 10.11 1.35
CA GLN A 56 -4.75 9.32 1.13
C GLN A 56 -6.00 10.16 1.39
N ASP A 57 -6.67 10.56 0.32
CA ASP A 57 -7.91 11.29 0.39
C ASP A 57 -9.10 10.32 0.41
N TYR A 58 -9.75 10.19 1.55
CA TYR A 58 -10.95 9.37 1.71
C TYR A 58 -12.25 10.11 1.34
N GLY A 59 -12.16 11.39 0.96
CA GLY A 59 -13.32 12.17 0.59
C GLY A 59 -14.19 12.65 1.74
N CYS A 60 -13.79 12.41 2.94
CA CYS A 60 -14.32 13.03 4.15
C CYS A 60 -13.19 13.66 4.92
N GLU A 61 -13.48 14.72 5.64
CA GLU A 61 -12.54 15.26 6.60
C GLU A 61 -12.37 14.23 7.72
N LEU A 62 -11.19 13.68 7.79
CA LEU A 62 -10.77 12.81 8.89
C LEU A 62 -10.21 13.67 10.02
N ASP A 63 -10.68 14.92 10.08
CA ASP A 63 -10.21 15.91 11.02
C ASP A 63 -10.55 15.53 12.45
N SER A 64 -9.54 15.01 13.09
CA SER A 64 -9.50 14.97 14.52
C SER A 64 -8.31 15.80 14.97
N PRO A 65 -8.50 16.78 15.87
CA PRO A 65 -7.37 17.50 16.47
C PRO A 65 -6.35 16.59 17.15
N ALA A 66 -6.76 15.35 17.43
CA ALA A 66 -5.89 14.31 17.98
C ALA A 66 -5.00 13.60 16.94
N HIS A 67 -5.17 13.87 15.64
CA HIS A 67 -4.45 13.17 14.56
C HIS A 67 -3.99 14.15 13.49
N THR A 68 -2.88 14.80 13.72
CA THR A 68 -2.33 15.83 12.82
C THR A 68 -1.77 15.28 11.51
N ARG A 69 -1.61 13.96 11.40
CA ARG A 69 -1.12 13.26 10.23
C ARG A 69 -2.20 12.47 9.49
N ASN A 70 -3.45 12.83 9.71
CA ASN A 70 -4.58 12.22 9.00
C ASN A 70 -4.39 12.28 7.50
N GLY A 71 -4.63 11.17 6.82
CA GLY A 71 -4.48 11.05 5.38
C GLY A 71 -3.04 10.87 4.88
N TYR A 72 -2.02 11.14 5.65
CA TYR A 72 -0.65 10.86 5.26
C TYR A 72 -0.25 9.43 5.61
N VAL A 73 0.31 8.74 4.63
CA VAL A 73 0.76 7.35 4.74
C VAL A 73 2.18 7.23 4.22
N SER A 74 3.04 6.51 4.95
CA SER A 74 4.33 6.07 4.44
C SER A 74 4.20 4.61 3.96
N SER A 75 4.66 4.31 2.76
CA SER A 75 4.61 2.96 2.19
C SER A 75 5.97 2.53 1.68
N ALA A 76 6.41 1.31 2.01
CA ALA A 76 7.65 0.79 1.44
C ALA A 76 7.48 0.54 -0.06
N VAL A 77 6.30 0.07 -0.47
CA VAL A 77 5.90 0.03 -1.88
C VAL A 77 4.51 0.61 -2.03
N LEU A 78 4.35 1.56 -2.95
CA LEU A 78 3.07 2.12 -3.35
C LEU A 78 2.79 1.78 -4.81
N LEU A 79 1.70 1.08 -5.08
CA LEU A 79 1.10 0.92 -6.40
C LEU A 79 -0.07 1.90 -6.49
N TYR A 80 0.09 2.98 -7.25
CA TYR A 80 -0.92 4.03 -7.35
C TYR A 80 -1.47 4.12 -8.77
N ASP A 81 -2.77 3.87 -8.93
CA ASP A 81 -3.45 3.78 -10.23
C ASP A 81 -2.84 2.75 -11.20
N ALA A 82 -2.01 1.85 -10.69
CA ALA A 82 -1.32 0.85 -11.47
C ALA A 82 -2.22 -0.35 -11.81
N ALA A 83 -1.96 -0.98 -12.94
CA ALA A 83 -2.58 -2.22 -13.37
C ALA A 83 -1.53 -3.14 -14.02
N TYR A 84 -1.77 -4.44 -13.98
CA TYR A 84 -0.87 -5.46 -14.53
C TYR A 84 0.57 -5.31 -14.00
N VAL A 85 0.68 -5.34 -12.67
CA VAL A 85 1.94 -5.25 -11.93
C VAL A 85 2.09 -6.49 -11.08
N THR A 86 3.26 -7.10 -11.15
CA THR A 86 3.68 -8.19 -10.26
C THR A 86 4.81 -7.68 -9.36
N LEU A 87 4.59 -7.72 -8.07
CA LEU A 87 5.58 -7.45 -7.03
C LEU A 87 5.88 -8.76 -6.31
N GLN A 88 7.12 -9.23 -6.35
CA GLN A 88 7.43 -10.54 -5.82
C GLN A 88 8.86 -10.68 -5.28
N ASP A 89 9.05 -11.68 -4.41
CA ASP A 89 10.36 -12.14 -3.91
C ASP A 89 11.17 -11.04 -3.22
N LEU A 90 10.50 -10.20 -2.42
CA LEU A 90 11.09 -9.07 -1.70
C LEU A 90 10.79 -9.15 -0.21
N GLU A 91 11.69 -8.58 0.59
CA GLU A 91 11.46 -8.29 2.00
C GLU A 91 11.19 -6.80 2.18
N LEU A 92 10.14 -6.46 2.94
CA LEU A 92 9.66 -5.09 3.09
C LEU A 92 9.53 -4.74 4.58
N THR A 93 10.17 -3.66 5.00
CA THR A 93 10.01 -3.10 6.34
C THR A 93 9.68 -1.62 6.28
N ASN A 94 8.96 -1.11 7.27
CA ASN A 94 8.63 0.31 7.34
C ASN A 94 8.50 0.76 8.79
N SER A 95 9.63 0.77 9.50
CA SER A 95 9.72 1.26 10.85
C SER A 95 10.11 2.72 10.86
N GLY A 96 9.32 3.57 11.52
CA GLY A 96 9.76 4.93 11.83
C GLY A 96 10.61 4.95 13.10
N GLN A 97 11.25 6.09 13.34
CA GLN A 97 11.93 6.36 14.62
C GLN A 97 10.93 6.64 15.75
N ASP A 98 9.84 5.88 15.80
CA ASP A 98 8.91 5.98 16.88
C ASP A 98 9.59 5.44 18.13
N ILE A 99 9.70 6.28 19.12
CA ILE A 99 10.33 5.93 20.37
C ILE A 99 9.60 4.76 20.99
N ILE A 100 10.33 3.71 21.30
CA ILE A 100 9.79 2.56 22.05
C ILE A 100 9.22 3.07 23.35
N GLY A 101 7.91 2.90 23.55
CA GLY A 101 7.20 3.37 24.73
C GLY A 101 6.27 4.55 24.50
N GLU A 102 6.26 5.18 23.33
CA GLU A 102 5.23 6.13 22.96
C GLU A 102 3.87 5.45 22.78
N ARG A 103 2.83 6.20 23.05
CA ARG A 103 1.45 5.73 22.90
C ARG A 103 1.25 5.27 21.47
N TYR A 104 0.55 4.15 21.30
CA TYR A 104 0.17 3.61 19.98
C TYR A 104 -0.53 4.62 19.06
N SER A 105 -1.03 5.70 19.59
CA SER A 105 -1.82 6.72 18.92
C SER A 105 -1.31 8.13 19.22
N ALA A 106 -0.02 8.39 19.01
CA ALA A 106 0.46 9.76 19.07
C ALA A 106 -0.10 10.57 17.88
N PRO A 107 -0.55 11.83 18.08
CA PRO A 107 -1.17 12.64 17.03
C PRO A 107 -0.28 12.84 15.78
N ASP A 108 1.01 12.80 15.97
CA ASP A 108 2.04 12.95 14.93
C ASP A 108 2.51 11.62 14.33
N LYS A 109 2.05 10.50 14.86
CA LYS A 109 2.42 9.19 14.36
C LYS A 109 1.79 8.91 13.00
N MET A 110 2.62 8.70 12.01
CA MET A 110 2.20 8.45 10.64
C MET A 110 1.63 7.04 10.47
N ASN A 111 0.64 6.92 9.61
CA ASN A 111 0.22 5.62 9.10
C ASN A 111 1.32 5.01 8.22
N ARG A 112 1.56 3.70 8.32
CA ARG A 112 2.59 3.01 7.57
C ARG A 112 2.08 1.70 7.01
N THR A 113 2.52 1.39 5.79
CA THR A 113 2.26 0.09 5.16
C THR A 113 3.56 -0.52 4.62
N GLY A 114 3.59 -1.83 4.55
CA GLY A 114 4.57 -2.53 3.71
C GLY A 114 4.23 -2.28 2.24
N VAL A 115 3.05 -2.70 1.80
CA VAL A 115 2.52 -2.43 0.46
C VAL A 115 1.21 -1.68 0.55
N ALA A 116 1.09 -0.56 -0.15
CA ALA A 116 -0.17 0.10 -0.43
C ALA A 116 -0.54 -0.07 -1.90
N VAL A 117 -1.78 -0.48 -2.15
CA VAL A 117 -2.38 -0.52 -3.49
C VAL A 117 -3.54 0.47 -3.48
N ALA A 118 -3.34 1.61 -4.11
CA ALA A 118 -4.31 2.69 -4.14
C ALA A 118 -4.72 3.00 -5.58
N ALA A 119 -5.98 3.36 -5.77
CA ALA A 119 -6.46 3.76 -7.10
C ALA A 119 -7.48 4.90 -6.99
N ARG A 120 -7.41 5.81 -7.97
CA ARG A 120 -8.28 6.97 -8.11
C ARG A 120 -8.53 7.26 -9.59
N ASP A 121 -9.76 7.58 -9.98
CA ASP A 121 -10.10 8.14 -11.30
C ASP A 121 -9.68 7.36 -12.56
N LYS A 122 -9.33 6.09 -12.42
CA LYS A 122 -8.84 5.25 -13.53
C LYS A 122 -9.72 4.03 -13.80
N GLY A 123 -10.93 4.00 -13.25
CA GLY A 123 -11.83 2.86 -13.42
C GLY A 123 -11.23 1.55 -12.90
N VAL A 124 -11.36 0.48 -13.66
CA VAL A 124 -10.89 -0.85 -13.23
C VAL A 124 -9.36 -0.96 -13.29
N ARG A 125 -8.74 -1.28 -12.15
CA ARG A 125 -7.32 -1.66 -12.04
C ARG A 125 -7.24 -3.17 -11.90
N SER A 126 -6.72 -3.84 -12.90
CA SER A 126 -6.69 -5.31 -12.98
C SER A 126 -5.29 -5.88 -12.93
N GLY A 127 -5.18 -7.18 -12.60
CA GLY A 127 -3.96 -7.95 -12.77
C GLY A 127 -2.82 -7.56 -11.83
N ILE A 128 -3.14 -7.23 -10.57
CA ILE A 128 -2.12 -6.95 -9.56
C ILE A 128 -1.78 -8.24 -8.83
N THR A 129 -0.51 -8.61 -8.83
CA THR A 129 -0.02 -9.80 -8.13
C THR A 129 1.02 -9.42 -7.09
N LEU A 130 0.78 -9.79 -5.84
CA LEU A 130 1.71 -9.69 -4.73
C LEU A 130 2.08 -11.12 -4.31
N ARG A 131 3.33 -11.51 -4.53
CA ARG A 131 3.75 -12.91 -4.36
C ARG A 131 5.04 -13.03 -3.56
N ASN A 132 5.10 -14.03 -2.67
CA ASN A 132 6.31 -14.36 -1.91
C ASN A 132 6.96 -13.15 -1.22
N LEU A 133 6.14 -12.25 -0.69
CA LEU A 133 6.63 -11.09 0.04
C LEU A 133 6.79 -11.43 1.52
N VAL A 134 7.90 -11.01 2.10
CA VAL A 134 8.14 -11.04 3.54
C VAL A 134 7.97 -9.61 4.05
N ILE A 135 6.90 -9.35 4.79
CA ILE A 135 6.56 -7.99 5.25
C ILE A 135 6.54 -8.00 6.76
N HIS A 136 7.39 -7.22 7.38
CA HIS A 136 7.47 -7.17 8.83
C HIS A 136 7.96 -5.82 9.36
N ASP A 137 7.83 -5.64 10.67
CA ASP A 137 8.27 -4.42 11.36
C ASP A 137 7.71 -3.14 10.70
N VAL A 138 6.39 -3.13 10.51
CA VAL A 138 5.65 -1.97 9.99
C VAL A 138 4.90 -1.32 11.14
N ASN A 139 5.43 -0.23 11.70
CA ASN A 139 4.95 0.35 12.94
C ASN A 139 4.19 1.68 12.76
N GLY A 140 3.09 1.66 12.05
CA GLY A 140 2.24 2.83 11.88
C GLY A 140 1.32 3.15 13.07
N ASN A 141 0.46 4.13 12.89
CA ASN A 141 -0.52 4.55 13.89
C ASN A 141 -1.66 3.54 14.03
N VAL A 142 -1.72 2.83 15.13
CA VAL A 142 -2.75 1.78 15.35
C VAL A 142 -4.12 2.32 15.75
N TYR A 143 -4.21 3.58 16.15
CA TYR A 143 -5.48 4.16 16.57
C TYR A 143 -6.40 4.49 15.39
N ASP A 144 -5.81 4.88 14.28
CA ASP A 144 -6.56 5.37 13.14
C ASP A 144 -7.13 4.23 12.29
N LYS A 145 -8.36 3.84 12.57
CA LYS A 145 -9.01 2.65 12.02
C LYS A 145 -9.51 2.81 10.57
N HIS A 146 -9.43 3.99 10.02
CA HIS A 146 -9.88 4.28 8.65
C HIS A 146 -8.74 4.45 7.67
N MET A 147 -7.51 4.41 8.15
CA MET A 147 -6.33 4.72 7.35
C MET A 147 -5.59 3.49 6.86
N ASN A 148 -4.85 3.69 5.79
CA ASN A 148 -3.89 2.73 5.26
C ASN A 148 -2.81 2.45 6.29
N ASN A 149 -2.86 1.29 6.92
CA ASN A 149 -1.95 0.94 7.99
C ASN A 149 -1.82 -0.58 8.12
N GLY A 150 -0.59 -1.08 8.08
CA GLY A 150 -0.32 -2.50 8.21
C GLY A 150 0.53 -3.11 7.11
N GLY A 151 0.45 -4.41 6.92
CA GLY A 151 1.30 -5.13 5.96
C GLY A 151 0.94 -4.81 4.51
N ILE A 152 -0.20 -5.29 4.05
CA ILE A 152 -0.72 -5.03 2.70
C ILE A 152 -2.08 -4.35 2.85
N TYR A 153 -2.26 -3.21 2.19
CA TYR A 153 -3.50 -2.46 2.26
C TYR A 153 -3.94 -1.97 0.88
N MET A 154 -5.16 -2.30 0.48
CA MET A 154 -5.76 -1.90 -0.79
C MET A 154 -6.91 -0.95 -0.54
N THR A 155 -6.99 0.13 -1.33
CA THR A 155 -8.07 1.10 -1.19
C THR A 155 -8.37 1.83 -2.50
N ALA A 156 -9.65 2.12 -2.72
CA ALA A 156 -10.10 3.05 -3.74
C ALA A 156 -10.31 4.43 -3.09
N LEU A 157 -9.70 5.45 -3.68
CA LEU A 157 -9.76 6.82 -3.20
C LEU A 157 -10.93 7.58 -3.85
N LYS A 158 -11.32 8.69 -3.24
CA LYS A 158 -12.36 9.57 -3.78
C LYS A 158 -11.97 10.09 -5.16
N PRO A 159 -12.86 10.04 -6.16
CA PRO A 159 -12.64 10.68 -7.44
C PRO A 159 -12.41 12.19 -7.30
N ILE A 160 -11.54 12.76 -8.14
CA ILE A 160 -11.28 14.20 -8.14
C ILE A 160 -12.50 14.95 -8.72
N ALA A 161 -13.16 14.39 -9.73
CA ALA A 161 -14.29 14.98 -10.38
C ALA A 161 -15.46 14.00 -10.53
N ARG A 162 -16.69 14.53 -10.59
CA ARG A 162 -17.90 13.70 -10.73
C ARG A 162 -17.97 12.90 -12.03
N ASN A 163 -17.20 13.28 -13.04
CA ASN A 163 -17.22 12.65 -14.37
C ASN A 163 -16.11 11.63 -14.56
N THR A 164 -15.31 11.35 -13.54
CA THR A 164 -14.26 10.35 -13.61
C THR A 164 -14.81 8.99 -13.18
N GLU A 165 -14.28 7.93 -13.76
CA GLU A 165 -14.64 6.57 -13.36
C GLU A 165 -14.10 6.28 -11.96
N ALA A 166 -14.99 5.94 -11.04
CA ALA A 166 -14.60 5.49 -9.71
C ALA A 166 -13.67 4.27 -9.82
N ALA A 167 -12.58 4.31 -9.08
CA ALA A 167 -11.61 3.23 -9.08
C ALA A 167 -12.18 1.97 -8.43
N ARG A 168 -11.84 0.84 -9.00
CA ARG A 168 -12.14 -0.50 -8.46
C ARG A 168 -11.07 -1.49 -8.89
N PHE A 169 -10.86 -2.49 -8.06
CA PHE A 169 -9.87 -3.53 -8.33
C PHE A 169 -10.54 -4.80 -8.89
N ARG A 170 -9.83 -5.48 -9.79
CA ARG A 170 -10.20 -6.78 -10.34
C ARG A 170 -8.95 -7.64 -10.52
N ASP A 171 -9.09 -8.94 -10.35
CA ASP A 171 -7.99 -9.90 -10.56
C ASP A 171 -6.75 -9.52 -9.74
N VAL A 172 -6.95 -9.34 -8.43
CA VAL A 172 -5.87 -9.09 -7.48
C VAL A 172 -5.53 -10.40 -6.77
N THR A 173 -4.27 -10.76 -6.81
CA THR A 173 -3.75 -11.98 -6.18
C THR A 173 -2.74 -11.61 -5.10
N VAL A 174 -2.90 -12.21 -3.92
CA VAL A 174 -1.90 -12.19 -2.84
C VAL A 174 -1.61 -13.64 -2.49
N GLU A 175 -0.40 -14.09 -2.74
CA GLU A 175 -0.04 -15.50 -2.54
C GLU A 175 1.38 -15.67 -1.99
N GLY A 176 1.58 -16.66 -1.14
CA GLY A 176 2.88 -17.00 -0.55
C GLY A 176 3.49 -15.89 0.30
N CYS A 177 2.71 -14.90 0.70
CA CYS A 177 3.20 -13.77 1.50
C CYS A 177 3.22 -14.12 2.99
N TYR A 178 4.28 -13.69 3.67
CA TYR A 178 4.41 -13.74 5.12
C TYR A 178 4.32 -12.33 5.69
N VAL A 179 3.43 -12.12 6.66
CA VAL A 179 3.21 -10.81 7.30
C VAL A 179 3.30 -10.96 8.80
N ASP A 180 4.22 -10.25 9.43
CA ASP A 180 4.50 -10.33 10.86
C ASP A 180 4.84 -8.96 11.47
N ARG A 181 4.58 -8.77 12.74
CA ARG A 181 4.88 -7.54 13.49
C ARG A 181 4.49 -6.25 12.75
N VAL A 182 3.26 -6.19 12.27
CA VAL A 182 2.72 -5.02 11.59
C VAL A 182 1.65 -4.34 12.44
N SER A 183 1.58 -3.02 12.33
CA SER A 183 0.54 -2.27 13.00
C SER A 183 -0.81 -2.56 12.38
N ARG A 184 -1.79 -2.91 13.20
CA ARG A 184 -3.20 -3.02 12.93
C ARG A 184 -3.62 -4.15 11.98
N TRP A 185 -3.35 -4.06 10.67
CA TRP A 185 -3.85 -5.02 9.69
C TRP A 185 -2.71 -5.82 9.08
N GLY A 186 -2.83 -7.15 9.05
CA GLY A 186 -1.92 -7.98 8.25
C GLY A 186 -2.13 -7.70 6.77
N ILE A 187 -3.30 -8.10 6.26
CA ILE A 187 -3.74 -7.87 4.88
C ILE A 187 -5.17 -7.34 4.93
N ALA A 188 -5.45 -6.24 4.26
CA ALA A 188 -6.77 -5.64 4.25
C ALA A 188 -7.13 -5.01 2.90
N VAL A 189 -8.40 -5.12 2.56
CA VAL A 189 -9.08 -4.20 1.66
C VAL A 189 -9.75 -3.18 2.53
N GLY A 190 -9.23 -1.96 2.50
CA GLY A 190 -9.64 -0.91 3.41
C GLY A 190 -10.95 -0.24 3.03
N TYR A 191 -11.34 0.69 3.87
CA TYR A 191 -12.48 1.55 3.59
C TYR A 191 -12.21 2.32 2.31
N THR A 192 -13.18 2.30 1.43
CA THR A 192 -13.17 3.14 0.24
C THR A 192 -13.81 4.50 0.58
N TYR A 193 -13.54 5.50 -0.23
CA TYR A 193 -14.25 6.78 -0.12
C TYR A 193 -15.78 6.59 -0.14
N ALA A 194 -16.26 5.55 -0.80
CA ALA A 194 -17.67 5.19 -0.85
C ALA A 194 -18.30 5.11 0.54
N HIS A 195 -17.62 4.50 1.49
CA HIS A 195 -18.12 4.35 2.84
C HIS A 195 -18.41 5.71 3.53
N ALA A 196 -17.63 6.72 3.22
CA ALA A 196 -17.77 8.05 3.80
C ALA A 196 -18.61 8.99 2.93
N ALA A 197 -18.43 8.94 1.61
CA ALA A 197 -19.10 9.81 0.66
C ALA A 197 -20.56 9.42 0.42
N PHE A 198 -20.91 8.17 0.68
CA PHE A 198 -22.26 7.65 0.46
C PHE A 198 -23.14 7.61 1.72
N ALA A 199 -22.61 7.98 2.84
CA ALA A 199 -23.43 8.23 4.03
C ALA A 199 -24.38 9.41 3.74
N GLY A 200 -25.55 9.10 3.16
CA GLY A 200 -26.56 10.08 2.80
C GLY A 200 -26.79 10.28 1.29
N ALA A 201 -26.10 9.58 0.41
CA ALA A 201 -26.39 9.56 -1.02
C ALA A 201 -27.23 8.34 -1.38
N GLU A 202 -28.25 8.53 -2.20
CA GLU A 202 -28.98 7.45 -2.83
C GLU A 202 -28.07 6.76 -3.87
N LEU A 203 -27.37 5.73 -3.45
CA LEU A 203 -26.68 4.83 -4.36
C LEU A 203 -27.57 3.65 -4.64
N SER A 204 -27.93 3.48 -5.89
CA SER A 204 -28.48 2.22 -6.33
C SER A 204 -27.38 1.16 -6.31
N GLU A 205 -27.71 -0.06 -5.91
CA GLU A 205 -26.84 -1.22 -5.99
C GLU A 205 -26.21 -1.37 -7.38
N GLU A 206 -26.91 -0.99 -8.42
CA GLU A 206 -26.49 -0.99 -9.81
C GLU A 206 -25.38 0.03 -10.09
N ALA A 207 -25.35 1.19 -9.42
CA ALA A 207 -24.29 2.17 -9.54
C ALA A 207 -23.00 1.73 -8.82
N PHE A 208 -23.14 0.88 -7.79
CA PHE A 208 -22.03 0.34 -7.05
C PHE A 208 -21.34 -0.84 -7.77
N LEU A 209 -22.11 -1.59 -8.57
CA LEU A 209 -21.63 -2.79 -9.28
C LEU A 209 -21.12 -2.51 -10.71
N LYS A 210 -21.34 -1.32 -11.22
CA LYS A 210 -20.83 -0.85 -12.52
C LYS A 210 -19.48 -0.20 -12.39
#